data_889b2cf844f632e33a244c0f8f9ecddd
#
_entry.id   889b2cf844f632e33a244c0f8f9ecddd
#
_cell.length_a   1.000
_cell.length_b   1.000
_cell.length_c   1.000
_cell.angle_alpha   90.00
_cell.angle_beta   90.00
_cell.angle_gamma   90.00
#
_symmetry.space_group_name_H-M   'P 1'
#
loop_
_entity.id
_entity.type
_entity.pdbx_description
1 polymer ?
#
loop_
_entity_poly.entity_id
_entity_poly.type
_entity_poly.pdbx_seq_one_letter_code
_entity_poly.pdbx_strand_id
1 'polypeptide(L)'
;MFINEAGFYELVFSSKLEFAKRFREWVFTTVLPSIRKYGQYKLFDSPWNKMIMIGNETDLHYKLVDLIRRYYPDSILVAGLGENQDTEDKRLDSYKKGYMRGQPDLMVLDYHKDYKGLCIEFKSPTNNYHVSEAQKEMKKKYVNNGYAFVLSNDYDKISKNIHEYMKGIRVPCKYCIKRFLNKDTLKMHYKIIHRIEK
;
A
#
# COMPACT_ATOMS: atom_id res chain seq x y z
N MET A 1 25.95 -17.49 -19.79
CA MET A 1 25.47 -18.79 -19.31
C MET A 1 24.01 -18.61 -18.91
N PHE A 2 23.09 -19.26 -19.59
CA PHE A 2 21.67 -19.18 -19.24
C PHE A 2 21.32 -20.40 -18.40
N ILE A 3 20.58 -20.21 -17.32
CA ILE A 3 20.09 -21.26 -16.46
C ILE A 3 18.58 -21.40 -16.72
N ASN A 4 18.08 -22.61 -16.85
CA ASN A 4 16.64 -22.87 -16.94
C ASN A 4 15.99 -22.86 -15.55
N GLU A 5 14.66 -22.89 -15.50
CA GLU A 5 13.90 -22.82 -14.25
C GLU A 5 14.28 -23.95 -13.28
N ALA A 6 14.43 -25.18 -13.75
CA ALA A 6 14.84 -26.31 -12.92
C ALA A 6 16.21 -26.10 -12.28
N GLY A 7 17.21 -25.66 -13.07
CA GLY A 7 18.54 -25.34 -12.53
C GLY A 7 18.55 -24.17 -11.57
N PHE A 8 17.64 -23.18 -11.74
CA PHE A 8 17.45 -22.10 -10.75
C PHE A 8 16.95 -22.65 -9.42
N TYR A 9 15.93 -23.53 -9.44
CA TYR A 9 15.45 -24.16 -8.21
C TYR A 9 16.50 -25.03 -7.52
N GLU A 10 17.29 -25.77 -8.30
CA GLU A 10 18.38 -26.58 -7.77
C GLU A 10 19.44 -25.72 -7.05
N LEU A 11 19.82 -24.60 -7.64
CA LEU A 11 20.72 -23.64 -6.99
C LEU A 11 20.14 -23.06 -5.71
N VAL A 12 18.87 -22.66 -5.73
CA VAL A 12 18.22 -22.11 -4.55
C VAL A 12 18.10 -23.15 -3.45
N PHE A 13 17.72 -24.39 -3.78
CA PHE A 13 17.53 -25.46 -2.82
C PHE A 13 18.84 -26.03 -2.26
N SER A 14 19.94 -25.94 -3.00
CA SER A 14 21.27 -26.32 -2.52
C SER A 14 21.98 -25.20 -1.76
N SER A 15 21.49 -23.97 -1.85
CA SER A 15 22.12 -22.81 -1.23
C SER A 15 22.10 -22.86 0.29
N LYS A 16 23.24 -22.48 0.90
CA LYS A 16 23.42 -22.38 2.36
C LYS A 16 22.98 -21.02 2.92
N LEU A 17 22.61 -20.07 2.06
CA LEU A 17 22.12 -18.76 2.48
C LEU A 17 20.85 -18.88 3.31
N GLU A 18 20.75 -18.09 4.35
CA GLU A 18 19.61 -18.11 5.28
C GLU A 18 18.28 -17.88 4.56
N PHE A 19 18.30 -16.97 3.59
CA PHE A 19 17.14 -16.71 2.73
C PHE A 19 16.70 -17.98 1.95
N ALA A 20 17.63 -18.70 1.34
CA ALA A 20 17.33 -19.89 0.55
C ALA A 20 16.82 -21.06 1.44
N LYS A 21 17.34 -21.17 2.67
CA LYS A 21 16.84 -22.16 3.65
C LYS A 21 15.39 -21.88 4.01
N ARG A 22 15.04 -20.64 4.31
CA ARG A 22 13.67 -20.24 4.60
C ARG A 22 12.74 -20.46 3.41
N PHE A 23 13.20 -20.13 2.18
CA PHE A 23 12.43 -20.43 0.96
C PHE A 23 12.13 -21.92 0.83
N ARG A 24 13.13 -22.76 0.99
CA ARG A 24 12.98 -24.19 0.95
C ARG A 24 12.00 -24.69 2.01
N GLU A 25 12.14 -24.25 3.25
CA GLU A 25 11.24 -24.60 4.34
C GLU A 25 9.79 -24.24 4.01
N TRP A 26 9.54 -23.03 3.56
CA TRP A 26 8.22 -22.59 3.16
C TRP A 26 7.64 -23.43 2.00
N VAL A 27 8.43 -23.72 0.97
CA VAL A 27 7.96 -24.57 -0.14
C VAL A 27 7.50 -25.93 0.38
N PHE A 28 8.29 -26.56 1.25
CA PHE A 28 7.99 -27.91 1.74
C PHE A 28 6.90 -27.94 2.83
N THR A 29 6.81 -26.90 3.66
CA THR A 29 5.84 -26.89 4.77
C THR A 29 4.50 -26.26 4.41
N THR A 30 4.45 -25.43 3.37
CA THR A 30 3.26 -24.65 3.04
C THR A 30 2.79 -24.84 1.60
N VAL A 31 3.68 -24.61 0.61
CA VAL A 31 3.28 -24.62 -0.82
C VAL A 31 2.89 -26.03 -1.27
N LEU A 32 3.81 -26.98 -1.17
CA LEU A 32 3.56 -28.35 -1.63
C LEU A 32 2.41 -29.06 -0.87
N PRO A 33 2.31 -28.93 0.48
CA PRO A 33 1.15 -29.47 1.19
C PRO A 33 -0.17 -28.84 0.76
N SER A 34 -0.20 -27.54 0.47
CA SER A 34 -1.39 -26.84 -0.02
C SER A 34 -1.80 -27.35 -1.40
N ILE A 35 -0.86 -27.47 -2.34
CA ILE A 35 -1.12 -28.02 -3.68
C ILE A 35 -1.62 -29.45 -3.57
N ARG A 36 -0.99 -30.28 -2.74
CA ARG A 36 -1.43 -31.68 -2.52
C ARG A 36 -2.84 -31.78 -1.94
N LYS A 37 -3.20 -30.89 -1.01
CA LYS A 37 -4.50 -30.95 -0.29
C LYS A 37 -5.64 -30.30 -1.07
N TYR A 38 -5.37 -29.22 -1.78
CA TYR A 38 -6.38 -28.36 -2.40
C TYR A 38 -6.25 -28.23 -3.93
N GLY A 39 -5.26 -28.89 -4.56
CA GLY A 39 -4.97 -28.79 -5.99
C GLY A 39 -4.35 -27.47 -6.42
N GLN A 40 -4.18 -26.54 -5.50
CA GLN A 40 -3.63 -25.19 -5.78
C GLN A 40 -2.95 -24.59 -4.55
N TYR A 41 -2.03 -23.66 -4.77
CA TYR A 41 -1.48 -22.79 -3.76
C TYR A 41 -1.82 -21.33 -4.10
N LYS A 42 -2.46 -20.64 -3.18
CA LYS A 42 -2.70 -19.19 -3.32
C LYS A 42 -1.50 -18.44 -2.75
N LEU A 43 -0.68 -17.85 -3.62
CA LEU A 43 0.53 -17.09 -3.27
C LEU A 43 0.28 -15.96 -2.25
N PHE A 44 -0.97 -15.65 -2.04
CA PHE A 44 -1.42 -14.44 -1.34
C PHE A 44 -1.24 -14.46 0.17
N ASP A 45 -1.34 -15.64 0.78
CA ASP A 45 -1.11 -15.82 2.23
C ASP A 45 0.35 -16.19 2.54
N SER A 46 1.22 -16.07 1.53
CA SER A 46 2.61 -16.44 1.64
C SER A 46 3.38 -15.46 2.53
N PRO A 47 4.13 -15.95 3.54
CA PRO A 47 5.15 -15.16 4.22
C PRO A 47 6.17 -14.54 3.24
N TRP A 48 6.29 -15.09 2.02
CA TRP A 48 7.18 -14.63 0.95
C TRP A 48 6.71 -13.37 0.25
N ASN A 49 5.41 -13.08 0.22
CA ASN A 49 4.95 -11.74 -0.17
C ASN A 49 5.46 -10.66 0.80
N LYS A 50 5.73 -11.05 2.06
CA LYS A 50 6.43 -10.21 3.04
C LYS A 50 7.94 -10.17 2.81
N MET A 51 8.53 -11.23 2.25
CA MET A 51 9.99 -11.39 2.09
C MET A 51 10.52 -10.99 0.71
N ILE A 52 9.69 -10.72 -0.30
CA ILE A 52 10.19 -10.05 -1.50
C ILE A 52 10.59 -8.65 -1.04
N MET A 53 11.89 -8.43 -0.92
CA MET A 53 12.44 -7.20 -0.36
C MET A 53 11.84 -6.00 -1.09
N ILE A 54 11.02 -5.25 -0.37
CA ILE A 54 10.60 -3.93 -0.82
C ILE A 54 11.79 -3.04 -0.50
N GLY A 55 12.64 -2.82 -1.51
CA GLY A 55 13.89 -2.09 -1.35
C GLY A 55 13.68 -0.58 -1.31
N ASN A 56 12.62 -0.11 -1.93
CA ASN A 56 12.35 1.32 -2.09
C ASN A 56 10.84 1.60 -2.19
N GLU A 57 10.50 2.88 -2.30
CA GLU A 57 9.13 3.38 -2.41
C GLU A 57 8.42 2.91 -3.69
N THR A 58 9.15 2.84 -4.79
CA THR A 58 8.64 2.39 -6.10
C THR A 58 8.24 0.91 -6.07
N ASP A 59 9.06 0.05 -5.44
CA ASP A 59 8.72 -1.37 -5.25
C ASP A 59 7.46 -1.55 -4.42
N LEU A 60 7.30 -0.73 -3.37
CA LEU A 60 6.11 -0.71 -2.53
C LEU A 60 4.88 -0.30 -3.34
N HIS A 61 5.00 0.75 -4.16
CA HIS A 61 3.96 1.24 -5.05
C HIS A 61 3.51 0.15 -6.03
N TYR A 62 4.44 -0.44 -6.78
CA TYR A 62 4.13 -1.48 -7.77
C TYR A 62 3.41 -2.68 -7.18
N LYS A 63 3.85 -3.16 -6.02
CA LYS A 63 3.22 -4.30 -5.35
C LYS A 63 1.80 -4.01 -4.89
N LEU A 64 1.56 -2.80 -4.41
CA LEU A 64 0.22 -2.41 -3.95
C LEU A 64 -0.72 -2.15 -5.11
N VAL A 65 -0.24 -1.63 -6.24
CA VAL A 65 -1.01 -1.53 -7.48
C VAL A 65 -1.36 -2.94 -8.02
N ASP A 66 -0.40 -3.87 -8.03
CA ASP A 66 -0.65 -5.27 -8.42
C ASP A 66 -1.68 -5.94 -7.50
N LEU A 67 -1.58 -5.71 -6.18
CA LEU A 67 -2.58 -6.17 -5.22
C LEU A 67 -3.98 -5.65 -5.59
N ILE A 68 -4.14 -4.35 -5.83
CA ILE A 68 -5.45 -3.77 -6.14
C ILE A 68 -5.99 -4.36 -7.44
N ARG A 69 -5.18 -4.38 -8.51
CA ARG A 69 -5.60 -4.94 -9.81
C ARG A 69 -6.03 -6.40 -9.74
N ARG A 70 -5.39 -7.18 -8.88
CA ARG A 70 -5.68 -8.60 -8.70
C ARG A 70 -6.95 -8.87 -7.92
N TYR A 71 -7.18 -8.11 -6.84
CA TYR A 71 -8.34 -8.36 -5.95
C TYR A 71 -9.54 -7.49 -6.25
N TYR A 72 -9.31 -6.37 -6.91
CA TYR A 72 -10.32 -5.35 -7.22
C TYR A 72 -10.11 -4.87 -8.67
N PRO A 73 -10.27 -5.77 -9.66
CA PRO A 73 -9.91 -5.49 -11.06
C PRO A 73 -10.71 -4.34 -11.68
N ASP A 74 -11.91 -4.06 -11.16
CA ASP A 74 -12.77 -2.99 -11.64
C ASP A 74 -12.45 -1.63 -11.01
N SER A 75 -11.47 -1.57 -10.09
CA SER A 75 -11.09 -0.33 -9.41
C SER A 75 -10.43 0.66 -10.36
N ILE A 76 -10.80 1.93 -10.23
CA ILE A 76 -10.20 3.02 -10.99
C ILE A 76 -9.02 3.59 -10.19
N LEU A 77 -7.81 3.42 -10.73
CA LEU A 77 -6.57 3.90 -10.14
C LEU A 77 -6.06 5.13 -10.88
N VAL A 78 -5.66 6.15 -10.12
CA VAL A 78 -4.98 7.35 -10.63
C VAL A 78 -3.64 7.48 -9.94
N ALA A 79 -2.55 7.36 -10.69
CA ALA A 79 -1.21 7.55 -10.18
C ALA A 79 -0.86 9.03 -10.08
N GLY A 80 -0.15 9.43 -9.04
CA GLY A 80 0.47 10.74 -8.92
C GLY A 80 1.62 10.91 -9.91
N LEU A 81 1.86 12.14 -10.37
CA LEU A 81 2.92 12.46 -11.33
C LEU A 81 4.25 12.87 -10.68
N GLY A 82 4.41 12.65 -9.38
CA GLY A 82 5.54 13.16 -8.59
C GLY A 82 6.91 12.78 -9.15
N GLU A 83 7.05 11.55 -9.63
CA GLU A 83 8.31 11.00 -10.15
C GLU A 83 8.73 11.59 -11.53
N ASN A 84 7.80 12.20 -12.28
CA ASN A 84 8.05 12.73 -13.61
C ASN A 84 8.39 14.23 -13.62
N GLN A 85 8.73 14.82 -12.46
CA GLN A 85 8.95 16.27 -12.29
C GLN A 85 10.41 16.61 -11.93
N ASP A 86 11.34 15.99 -12.62
CA ASP A 86 12.78 16.11 -12.40
C ASP A 86 13.34 17.49 -12.79
N THR A 87 12.71 18.19 -13.74
CA THR A 87 13.13 19.53 -14.18
C THR A 87 12.14 20.62 -13.77
N GLU A 88 12.61 21.88 -13.74
CA GLU A 88 11.78 23.03 -13.43
C GLU A 88 10.66 23.23 -14.46
N ASP A 89 10.98 23.06 -15.75
CA ASP A 89 9.99 23.17 -16.83
C ASP A 89 8.88 22.12 -16.71
N LYS A 90 9.23 20.87 -16.40
CA LYS A 90 8.24 19.79 -16.17
C LYS A 90 7.36 20.10 -14.96
N ARG A 91 7.93 20.65 -13.89
CA ARG A 91 7.14 21.07 -12.71
C ARG A 91 6.17 22.18 -13.04
N LEU A 92 6.62 23.18 -13.81
CA LEU A 92 5.76 24.30 -14.24
C LEU A 92 4.65 23.84 -15.20
N ASP A 93 4.97 22.97 -16.14
CA ASP A 93 3.99 22.37 -17.08
C ASP A 93 2.96 21.52 -16.31
N SER A 94 3.40 20.69 -15.39
CA SER A 94 2.51 19.89 -14.54
C SER A 94 1.60 20.77 -13.68
N TYR A 95 2.12 21.85 -13.11
CA TYR A 95 1.32 22.81 -12.35
C TYR A 95 0.24 23.48 -13.23
N LYS A 96 0.59 23.91 -14.44
CA LYS A 96 -0.36 24.48 -15.41
C LYS A 96 -1.45 23.47 -15.81
N LYS A 97 -1.13 22.18 -15.82
CA LYS A 97 -2.06 21.07 -16.06
C LYS A 97 -2.89 20.66 -14.84
N GLY A 98 -2.75 21.36 -13.71
CA GLY A 98 -3.54 21.14 -12.51
C GLY A 98 -2.89 20.26 -11.44
N TYR A 99 -1.64 19.82 -11.66
CA TYR A 99 -0.90 19.12 -10.59
C TYR A 99 -0.56 20.07 -9.46
N MET A 100 -0.77 19.61 -8.24
CA MET A 100 -0.42 20.34 -7.03
C MET A 100 0.65 19.60 -6.23
N ARG A 101 1.64 20.33 -5.74
CA ARG A 101 2.69 19.75 -4.90
C ARG A 101 2.09 19.06 -3.67
N GLY A 102 2.55 17.84 -3.39
CA GLY A 102 2.07 17.04 -2.28
C GLY A 102 0.82 16.20 -2.58
N GLN A 103 0.42 16.11 -3.86
CA GLN A 103 -0.60 15.12 -4.26
C GLN A 103 -0.15 13.70 -3.89
N PRO A 104 -1.10 12.81 -3.51
CA PRO A 104 -0.77 11.43 -3.15
C PRO A 104 -0.24 10.65 -4.35
N ASP A 105 0.62 9.67 -4.09
CA ASP A 105 1.24 8.83 -5.12
C ASP A 105 0.24 7.95 -5.84
N LEU A 106 -0.84 7.55 -5.16
CA LEU A 106 -1.91 6.74 -5.74
C LEU A 106 -3.28 7.14 -5.17
N MET A 107 -4.26 7.20 -6.05
CA MET A 107 -5.66 7.35 -5.67
C MET A 107 -6.48 6.18 -6.19
N VAL A 108 -7.37 5.66 -5.35
CA VAL A 108 -8.42 4.69 -5.69
C VAL A 108 -9.72 5.47 -5.67
N LEU A 109 -10.38 5.58 -6.84
CA LEU A 109 -11.58 6.42 -7.00
C LEU A 109 -12.88 5.69 -6.66
N ASP A 110 -12.79 4.45 -6.21
CA ASP A 110 -13.96 3.68 -5.79
C ASP A 110 -14.68 4.39 -4.65
N TYR A 111 -15.93 4.71 -4.86
CA TYR A 111 -16.77 5.39 -3.87
C TYR A 111 -17.28 4.41 -2.81
N HIS A 112 -17.23 4.82 -1.57
CA HIS A 112 -17.89 4.15 -0.46
C HIS A 112 -18.73 5.13 0.34
N LYS A 113 -19.74 4.62 1.06
CA LYS A 113 -20.69 5.43 1.83
C LYS A 113 -20.05 6.55 2.67
N ASP A 114 -18.86 6.29 3.24
CA ASP A 114 -18.18 7.22 4.14
C ASP A 114 -17.08 8.03 3.46
N TYR A 115 -16.66 7.65 2.24
CA TYR A 115 -15.53 8.26 1.54
C TYR A 115 -15.74 8.33 0.03
N LYS A 116 -15.26 9.40 -0.56
CA LYS A 116 -15.29 9.65 -2.03
C LYS A 116 -14.20 8.88 -2.79
N GLY A 117 -13.20 8.39 -2.10
CA GLY A 117 -12.06 7.68 -2.64
C GLY A 117 -11.01 7.45 -1.55
N LEU A 118 -9.96 6.70 -1.88
CA LEU A 118 -8.81 6.44 -1.01
C LEU A 118 -7.56 7.04 -1.64
N CYS A 119 -6.86 7.87 -0.88
CA CYS A 119 -5.55 8.41 -1.21
C CYS A 119 -4.46 7.62 -0.48
N ILE A 120 -3.40 7.28 -1.19
CA ILE A 120 -2.26 6.54 -0.64
C ILE A 120 -1.00 7.33 -0.93
N GLU A 121 -0.24 7.63 0.10
CA GLU A 121 1.10 8.23 0.05
C GLU A 121 2.09 7.18 0.53
N PHE A 122 2.99 6.77 -0.35
CA PHE A 122 4.04 5.82 -0.03
C PHE A 122 5.21 6.51 0.64
N LYS A 123 5.98 5.75 1.40
CA LYS A 123 7.24 6.20 2.00
C LYS A 123 8.28 5.10 1.88
N SER A 124 9.54 5.51 1.83
CA SER A 124 10.64 4.56 1.75
C SER A 124 10.61 3.58 2.94
N PRO A 125 10.64 2.27 2.68
CA PRO A 125 10.60 1.25 3.74
C PRO A 125 11.89 1.17 4.55
N THR A 126 12.99 1.76 4.05
CA THR A 126 14.33 1.54 4.60
C THR A 126 14.79 2.56 5.63
N ASN A 127 14.08 3.69 5.79
CA ASN A 127 14.53 4.81 6.65
C ASN A 127 13.38 5.50 7.37
N ASN A 128 13.72 6.31 8.38
CA ASN A 128 12.83 7.31 8.96
C ASN A 128 12.44 8.30 7.86
N TYR A 129 11.21 8.20 7.37
CA TYR A 129 10.72 9.07 6.31
C TYR A 129 10.29 10.44 6.86
N HIS A 130 10.52 11.46 6.06
CA HIS A 130 10.05 12.81 6.32
C HIS A 130 8.75 13.07 5.53
N VAL A 131 7.79 13.73 6.18
CA VAL A 131 6.56 14.20 5.53
C VAL A 131 6.66 15.72 5.35
N SER A 132 6.71 16.17 4.10
CA SER A 132 6.82 17.60 3.80
C SER A 132 5.56 18.37 4.21
N GLU A 133 5.69 19.69 4.43
CA GLU A 133 4.53 20.52 4.74
C GLU A 133 3.48 20.49 3.62
N ALA A 134 3.91 20.47 2.35
CA ALA A 134 3.00 20.35 1.21
C ALA A 134 2.17 19.03 1.27
N GLN A 135 2.79 17.91 1.66
CA GLN A 135 2.07 16.63 1.85
C GLN A 135 1.10 16.70 3.03
N LYS A 136 1.47 17.36 4.13
CA LYS A 136 0.58 17.53 5.29
C LYS A 136 -0.64 18.39 4.94
N GLU A 137 -0.42 19.50 4.21
CA GLU A 137 -1.50 20.37 3.75
C GLU A 137 -2.43 19.66 2.75
N MET A 138 -1.83 18.95 1.78
CA MET A 138 -2.61 18.21 0.79
C MET A 138 -3.43 17.11 1.45
N LYS A 139 -2.85 16.35 2.40
CA LYS A 139 -3.60 15.38 3.21
C LYS A 139 -4.80 16.03 3.90
N LYS A 140 -4.64 17.22 4.53
CA LYS A 140 -5.77 17.94 5.14
C LYS A 140 -6.85 18.27 4.13
N LYS A 141 -6.47 18.75 2.93
CA LYS A 141 -7.41 19.06 1.85
C LYS A 141 -8.21 17.81 1.43
N TYR A 142 -7.57 16.67 1.17
CA TYR A 142 -8.26 15.44 0.78
C TYR A 142 -9.21 14.94 1.90
N VAL A 143 -8.74 14.89 3.15
CA VAL A 143 -9.56 14.44 4.28
C VAL A 143 -10.77 15.35 4.48
N ASN A 144 -10.59 16.68 4.40
CA ASN A 144 -11.69 17.63 4.53
C ASN A 144 -12.71 17.54 3.36
N ASN A 145 -12.26 17.07 2.19
CA ASN A 145 -13.13 16.83 1.04
C ASN A 145 -13.75 15.41 1.04
N GLY A 146 -13.57 14.64 2.11
CA GLY A 146 -14.22 13.35 2.29
C GLY A 146 -13.49 12.15 1.68
N TYR A 147 -12.18 12.26 1.45
CA TYR A 147 -11.35 11.13 1.05
C TYR A 147 -10.74 10.43 2.26
N ALA A 148 -10.62 9.11 2.20
CA ALA A 148 -9.74 8.36 3.09
C ALA A 148 -8.28 8.62 2.71
N PHE A 149 -7.37 8.63 3.70
CA PHE A 149 -5.96 8.87 3.45
C PHE A 149 -5.09 7.92 4.25
N VAL A 150 -4.19 7.22 3.55
CA VAL A 150 -3.17 6.32 4.12
C VAL A 150 -1.79 6.85 3.76
N LEU A 151 -0.91 7.00 4.76
CA LEU A 151 0.48 7.37 4.59
C LEU A 151 1.30 6.35 5.39
N SER A 152 2.14 5.58 4.71
CA SER A 152 2.95 4.56 5.35
C SER A 152 4.09 4.08 4.44
N ASN A 153 5.10 3.47 5.06
CA ASN A 153 6.16 2.71 4.42
C ASN A 153 6.00 1.18 4.60
N ASP A 154 4.93 0.76 5.27
CA ASP A 154 4.66 -0.62 5.63
C ASP A 154 3.63 -1.23 4.68
N TYR A 155 4.05 -2.24 3.91
CA TYR A 155 3.20 -2.96 2.97
C TYR A 155 1.97 -3.59 3.63
N ASP A 156 2.15 -4.27 4.76
CA ASP A 156 1.04 -4.96 5.45
C ASP A 156 0.01 -3.95 5.96
N LYS A 157 0.47 -2.82 6.48
CA LYS A 157 -0.41 -1.74 6.94
C LYS A 157 -1.21 -1.14 5.80
N ILE A 158 -0.57 -0.84 4.65
CA ILE A 158 -1.26 -0.26 3.49
C ILE A 158 -2.22 -1.29 2.89
N SER A 159 -1.76 -2.51 2.65
CA SER A 159 -2.56 -3.63 2.13
C SER A 159 -3.82 -3.85 2.97
N LYS A 160 -3.68 -3.92 4.29
CA LYS A 160 -4.81 -4.03 5.22
C LYS A 160 -5.80 -2.87 5.08
N ASN A 161 -5.30 -1.62 5.01
CA ASN A 161 -6.17 -0.46 4.84
C ASN A 161 -6.91 -0.47 3.49
N ILE A 162 -6.26 -0.92 2.42
CA ILE A 162 -6.91 -1.09 1.10
C ILE A 162 -8.05 -2.11 1.22
N HIS A 163 -7.81 -3.29 1.78
CA HIS A 163 -8.85 -4.31 1.96
C HIS A 163 -10.00 -3.85 2.85
N GLU A 164 -9.69 -3.18 3.96
CA GLU A 164 -10.71 -2.61 4.85
C GLU A 164 -11.54 -1.52 4.16
N TYR A 165 -10.88 -0.68 3.34
CA TYR A 165 -11.54 0.33 2.52
C TYR A 165 -12.51 -0.32 1.52
N MET A 166 -12.01 -1.25 0.71
CA MET A 166 -12.77 -1.92 -0.35
C MET A 166 -13.93 -2.77 0.19
N LYS A 167 -13.78 -3.37 1.37
CA LYS A 167 -14.83 -4.13 2.06
C LYS A 167 -15.81 -3.27 2.87
N GLY A 168 -15.62 -1.96 2.90
CA GLY A 168 -16.45 -1.06 3.69
C GLY A 168 -16.29 -1.22 5.21
N ILE A 169 -15.21 -1.82 5.70
CA ILE A 169 -14.92 -1.99 7.13
C ILE A 169 -14.54 -0.63 7.72
N ARG A 170 -15.22 -0.26 8.82
CA ARG A 170 -15.04 1.05 9.47
C ARG A 170 -14.99 0.93 10.99
N VAL A 171 -14.14 1.77 11.58
CA VAL A 171 -14.03 1.93 13.04
C VAL A 171 -14.98 3.04 13.49
N PRO A 172 -15.99 2.75 14.32
CA PRO A 172 -16.96 3.76 14.77
C PRO A 172 -16.34 4.74 15.77
N CYS A 173 -16.76 6.00 15.71
CA CYS A 173 -16.50 6.95 16.79
C CYS A 173 -17.37 6.63 18.01
N LYS A 174 -16.82 6.78 19.23
CA LYS A 174 -17.57 6.59 20.47
C LYS A 174 -18.47 7.77 20.84
N TYR A 175 -18.21 8.94 20.27
CA TYR A 175 -18.83 10.21 20.67
C TYR A 175 -19.74 10.80 19.61
N CYS A 176 -19.76 10.25 18.39
CA CYS A 176 -20.65 10.67 17.31
C CYS A 176 -20.89 9.53 16.30
N ILE A 177 -21.80 9.76 15.35
CA ILE A 177 -22.20 8.77 14.34
C ILE A 177 -21.14 8.47 13.27
N LYS A 178 -20.03 9.22 13.25
CA LYS A 178 -18.98 9.06 12.21
C LYS A 178 -18.21 7.76 12.36
N ARG A 179 -17.78 7.22 11.22
CA ARG A 179 -17.00 5.98 11.11
C ARG A 179 -15.75 6.28 10.31
N PHE A 180 -14.65 5.59 10.62
CA PHE A 180 -13.32 5.86 10.07
C PHE A 180 -12.66 4.60 9.51
N LEU A 181 -11.81 4.75 8.50
CA LEU A 181 -11.12 3.63 7.87
C LEU A 181 -10.22 2.88 8.88
N ASN A 182 -9.55 3.62 9.76
CA ASN A 182 -8.62 3.04 10.72
C ASN A 182 -8.56 3.86 12.02
N LYS A 183 -7.84 3.31 13.01
CA LYS A 183 -7.67 3.95 14.32
C LYS A 183 -6.90 5.27 14.25
N ASP A 184 -5.99 5.45 13.28
CA ASP A 184 -5.19 6.68 13.17
C ASP A 184 -6.07 7.86 12.72
N THR A 185 -6.96 7.63 11.74
CA THR A 185 -7.94 8.64 11.31
C THR A 185 -8.99 8.92 12.39
N LEU A 186 -9.37 7.90 13.16
CA LEU A 186 -10.25 8.07 14.31
C LEU A 186 -9.58 8.90 15.43
N LYS A 187 -8.30 8.65 15.76
CA LYS A 187 -7.56 9.46 16.75
C LYS A 187 -7.49 10.91 16.33
N MET A 188 -7.22 11.18 15.04
CA MET A 188 -7.20 12.54 14.52
C MET A 188 -8.56 13.22 14.66
N HIS A 189 -9.65 12.50 14.40
CA HIS A 189 -11.01 12.99 14.64
C HIS A 189 -11.28 13.29 16.11
N TYR A 190 -10.84 12.43 17.03
CA TYR A 190 -10.96 12.69 18.47
C TYR A 190 -10.27 13.99 18.87
N LYS A 191 -9.04 14.20 18.41
CA LYS A 191 -8.26 15.41 18.71
C LYS A 191 -8.91 16.66 18.16
N ILE A 192 -9.36 16.65 16.91
CA ILE A 192 -9.87 17.85 16.21
C ILE A 192 -11.30 18.17 16.61
N ILE A 193 -12.18 17.18 16.65
CA ILE A 193 -13.63 17.41 16.83
C ILE A 193 -14.06 17.29 18.29
N HIS A 194 -13.53 16.29 18.99
CA HIS A 194 -13.92 16.04 20.37
C HIS A 194 -12.92 16.62 21.38
N ARG A 195 -11.79 17.21 20.91
CA ARG A 195 -10.74 17.80 21.75
C ARG A 195 -10.19 16.83 22.81
N ILE A 196 -10.14 15.55 22.48
CA ILE A 196 -9.66 14.48 23.35
C ILE A 196 -8.25 14.10 22.91
N GLU A 197 -7.27 14.32 23.78
CA GLU A 197 -5.90 13.85 23.64
C GLU A 197 -5.75 12.53 24.40
N LYS A 198 -5.73 11.40 23.68
CA LYS A 198 -5.35 10.09 24.22
C LYS A 198 -4.42 9.39 23.25
#